data_1ecf4d6dc5347b6c98b9a1f6cf8c43f5
#
_entry.id   1ecf4d6dc5347b6c98b9a1f6cf8c43f5
#
_cell.length_a   1.000
_cell.length_b   1.000
_cell.length_c   1.000
_cell.angle_alpha   90.00
_cell.angle_beta   90.00
_cell.angle_gamma   90.00
#
_symmetry.space_group_name_H-M   'P 1'
#
loop_
_entity.id
_entity.type
_entity.pdbx_description
1 polymer ?
#
loop_
_entity_poly.entity_id
_entity_poly.type
_entity_poly.pdbx_seq_one_letter_code
_entity_poly.pdbx_strand_id
1 'polypeptide(L)'
;LADAEGKLAAREDKMVMFCSPHNPCGRAWTEEELAGVVNLCYKYGVPLVCDEIHADFVYAPNAHHSILNLPHADELAVMLCAASKTFNVAGLQQASLVCKNERMRQAIAKESTACGVKSGNVFALAATRAAYTDCDAWLDGLKAYLVGNRDCVTAYAKAHFPKVIVTPLEATYLMWLDCRALGLEQEELMRRLLNAHVKVNDGLFFGEGGRGFIRLNIGCPRAQLNAALERMKDVLY
;
A
#
# COMPACT_ATOMS: atom_id res chain seq x y z
N LEU A 1 2.31 -10.40 -15.17
CA LEU A 1 1.49 -9.96 -16.32
C LEU A 1 0.80 -11.13 -17.02
N ALA A 2 1.45 -12.27 -17.24
CA ALA A 2 0.84 -13.42 -17.94
C ALA A 2 -0.45 -13.95 -17.27
N ASP A 3 -0.47 -14.06 -15.92
CA ASP A 3 -1.68 -14.45 -15.18
C ASP A 3 -2.82 -13.43 -15.34
N ALA A 4 -2.48 -12.13 -15.25
CA ALA A 4 -3.43 -11.05 -15.46
C ALA A 4 -3.99 -11.08 -16.90
N GLU A 5 -3.14 -11.32 -17.91
CA GLU A 5 -3.58 -11.44 -19.28
C GLU A 5 -4.54 -12.62 -19.48
N GLY A 6 -4.24 -13.78 -18.88
CA GLY A 6 -5.13 -14.94 -18.94
C GLY A 6 -6.52 -14.66 -18.38
N LYS A 7 -6.62 -13.96 -17.25
CA LYS A 7 -7.88 -13.56 -16.62
C LYS A 7 -8.64 -12.56 -17.49
N LEU A 8 -7.99 -11.52 -17.99
CA LEU A 8 -8.62 -10.52 -18.86
C LEU A 8 -9.09 -11.10 -20.19
N ALA A 9 -8.37 -12.08 -20.74
CA ALA A 9 -8.75 -12.77 -21.99
C ALA A 9 -10.05 -13.57 -21.83
N ALA A 10 -10.37 -14.07 -20.64
CA ALA A 10 -11.62 -14.74 -20.36
C ALA A 10 -12.86 -13.80 -20.43
N ARG A 11 -12.65 -12.47 -20.44
CA ARG A 11 -13.66 -11.41 -20.55
C ARG A 11 -14.74 -11.43 -19.46
N GLU A 12 -14.45 -12.04 -18.32
CA GLU A 12 -15.34 -12.04 -17.15
C GLU A 12 -15.13 -10.80 -16.28
N ASP A 13 -13.90 -10.25 -16.30
CA ASP A 13 -13.55 -9.07 -15.54
C ASP A 13 -14.18 -7.81 -16.11
N LYS A 14 -14.70 -6.98 -15.21
CA LYS A 14 -15.34 -5.70 -15.55
C LYS A 14 -14.42 -4.50 -15.26
N MET A 15 -13.44 -4.67 -14.39
CA MET A 15 -12.53 -3.63 -13.94
C MET A 15 -11.29 -4.27 -13.33
N VAL A 16 -10.14 -3.65 -13.51
CA VAL A 16 -8.92 -3.99 -12.77
C VAL A 16 -8.75 -3.00 -11.62
N MET A 17 -8.57 -3.52 -10.41
CA MET A 17 -8.15 -2.72 -9.26
C MET A 17 -6.68 -3.01 -8.98
N PHE A 18 -5.86 -1.97 -9.00
CA PHE A 18 -4.42 -2.07 -8.86
C PHE A 18 -3.93 -1.16 -7.71
N CYS A 19 -2.89 -1.56 -6.99
CA CYS A 19 -2.32 -0.80 -5.89
C CYS A 19 -0.86 -0.45 -6.17
N SER A 20 -0.52 0.85 -6.23
CA SER A 20 0.83 1.35 -6.52
C SER A 20 1.13 2.61 -5.72
N PRO A 21 2.07 2.57 -4.77
CA PRO A 21 2.85 1.43 -4.26
C PRO A 21 2.01 0.33 -3.62
N HIS A 22 2.54 -0.91 -3.61
CA HIS A 22 1.75 -2.08 -3.25
C HIS A 22 1.75 -2.35 -1.75
N ASN A 23 0.57 -2.36 -1.16
CA ASN A 23 0.28 -2.85 0.19
C ASN A 23 -0.45 -4.22 0.05
N PRO A 24 0.06 -5.31 0.67
CA PRO A 24 0.92 -5.34 1.87
C PRO A 24 2.42 -5.47 1.63
N CYS A 25 2.89 -5.72 0.42
CA CYS A 25 4.27 -6.14 0.17
C CYS A 25 5.30 -5.01 0.24
N GLY A 26 4.86 -3.75 0.30
CA GLY A 26 5.77 -2.59 0.36
C GLY A 26 6.58 -2.36 -0.92
N ARG A 27 6.07 -2.81 -2.07
CA ARG A 27 6.76 -2.71 -3.35
C ARG A 27 6.44 -1.42 -4.09
N ALA A 28 7.45 -0.81 -4.71
CA ALA A 28 7.30 0.23 -5.73
C ALA A 28 7.41 -0.42 -7.12
N TRP A 29 6.38 -0.25 -7.95
CA TRP A 29 6.37 -0.79 -9.31
C TRP A 29 7.22 0.05 -10.23
N THR A 30 7.93 -0.59 -11.17
CA THR A 30 8.66 0.13 -12.23
C THR A 30 7.68 0.69 -13.26
N GLU A 31 8.16 1.67 -14.03
CA GLU A 31 7.36 2.27 -15.10
C GLU A 31 6.96 1.22 -16.15
N GLU A 32 7.86 0.28 -16.48
CA GLU A 32 7.61 -0.79 -17.44
C GLU A 32 6.52 -1.77 -16.94
N GLU A 33 6.53 -2.10 -15.64
CA GLU A 33 5.50 -2.97 -15.06
C GLU A 33 4.13 -2.30 -15.11
N LEU A 34 4.07 -1.02 -14.74
CA LEU A 34 2.84 -0.23 -14.79
C LEU A 34 2.33 -0.06 -16.22
N ALA A 35 3.23 0.24 -17.17
CA ALA A 35 2.88 0.30 -18.59
C ALA A 35 2.34 -1.03 -19.11
N GLY A 36 2.90 -2.15 -18.65
CA GLY A 36 2.39 -3.49 -18.95
C GLY A 36 0.94 -3.69 -18.48
N VAL A 37 0.59 -3.21 -17.28
CA VAL A 37 -0.79 -3.28 -16.75
C VAL A 37 -1.72 -2.40 -17.56
N VAL A 38 -1.34 -1.15 -17.85
CA VAL A 38 -2.15 -0.23 -18.67
C VAL A 38 -2.41 -0.80 -20.05
N ASN A 39 -1.37 -1.32 -20.71
CA ASN A 39 -1.47 -1.90 -22.05
C ASN A 39 -2.39 -3.13 -22.08
N LEU A 40 -2.37 -3.97 -21.05
CA LEU A 40 -3.31 -5.08 -20.93
C LEU A 40 -4.75 -4.58 -20.77
N CYS A 41 -4.99 -3.62 -19.89
CA CYS A 41 -6.31 -3.04 -19.71
C CYS A 41 -6.83 -2.39 -21.00
N TYR A 42 -5.95 -1.68 -21.73
CA TYR A 42 -6.28 -1.09 -23.02
C TYR A 42 -6.62 -2.14 -24.08
N LYS A 43 -5.78 -3.17 -24.22
CA LYS A 43 -5.98 -4.28 -25.16
C LYS A 43 -7.33 -4.97 -24.98
N TYR A 44 -7.77 -5.16 -23.75
CA TYR A 44 -9.01 -5.85 -23.44
C TYR A 44 -10.21 -4.92 -23.21
N GLY A 45 -10.02 -3.60 -23.26
CA GLY A 45 -11.07 -2.60 -23.07
C GLY A 45 -11.63 -2.56 -21.65
N VAL A 46 -10.78 -2.85 -20.64
CA VAL A 46 -11.18 -2.95 -19.23
C VAL A 46 -10.70 -1.71 -18.47
N PRO A 47 -11.58 -1.01 -17.73
CA PRO A 47 -11.18 0.13 -16.90
C PRO A 47 -10.16 -0.27 -15.81
N LEU A 48 -9.25 0.64 -15.51
CA LEU A 48 -8.21 0.48 -14.49
C LEU A 48 -8.41 1.50 -13.36
N VAL A 49 -8.60 1.02 -12.13
CA VAL A 49 -8.58 1.86 -10.92
C VAL A 49 -7.28 1.60 -10.19
N CYS A 50 -6.45 2.63 -10.05
CA CYS A 50 -5.17 2.56 -9.35
C CYS A 50 -5.23 3.30 -8.02
N ASP A 51 -5.02 2.58 -6.92
CA ASP A 51 -4.87 3.17 -5.60
C ASP A 51 -3.41 3.60 -5.40
N GLU A 52 -3.17 4.92 -5.44
CA GLU A 52 -1.86 5.55 -5.24
C GLU A 52 -1.75 6.23 -3.86
N ILE A 53 -2.55 5.83 -2.88
CA ILE A 53 -2.60 6.47 -1.55
C ILE A 53 -1.26 6.43 -0.80
N HIS A 54 -0.34 5.55 -1.18
CA HIS A 54 1.01 5.42 -0.63
C HIS A 54 2.09 6.08 -1.49
N ALA A 55 1.75 6.85 -2.51
CA ALA A 55 2.68 7.45 -3.47
C ALA A 55 3.84 8.23 -2.83
N ASP A 56 3.57 8.96 -1.75
CA ASP A 56 4.56 9.79 -1.05
C ASP A 56 5.61 8.96 -0.29
N PHE A 57 5.33 7.69 -0.01
CA PHE A 57 6.22 6.78 0.73
C PHE A 57 7.00 5.84 -0.19
N VAL A 58 7.65 6.34 -1.20
CA VAL A 58 8.63 5.59 -1.98
C VAL A 58 10.02 5.99 -1.53
N TYR A 59 10.91 5.01 -1.36
CA TYR A 59 12.25 5.19 -0.83
C TYR A 59 13.31 4.99 -1.91
N ALA A 60 14.34 5.85 -1.90
CA ALA A 60 15.46 5.72 -2.83
C ALA A 60 16.10 4.32 -2.74
N PRO A 61 16.56 3.74 -3.87
CA PRO A 61 16.67 4.36 -5.19
C PRO A 61 15.39 4.34 -6.03
N ASN A 62 14.28 3.75 -5.51
CA ASN A 62 13.02 3.66 -6.24
C ASN A 62 12.33 5.03 -6.35
N ALA A 63 11.49 5.18 -7.35
CA ALA A 63 10.64 6.35 -7.57
C ALA A 63 9.17 5.94 -7.73
N HIS A 64 8.25 6.85 -7.41
CA HIS A 64 6.84 6.66 -7.72
C HIS A 64 6.57 7.04 -9.18
N HIS A 65 5.89 6.17 -9.89
CA HIS A 65 5.38 6.42 -11.24
C HIS A 65 3.86 6.42 -11.17
N SER A 66 3.23 7.57 -11.43
CA SER A 66 1.77 7.62 -11.47
C SER A 66 1.23 6.95 -12.72
N ILE A 67 0.20 6.14 -12.55
CA ILE A 67 -0.48 5.45 -13.65
C ILE A 67 -0.98 6.43 -14.72
N LEU A 68 -1.38 7.65 -14.32
CA LEU A 68 -1.92 8.65 -15.24
C LEU A 68 -0.90 9.28 -16.19
N ASN A 69 0.39 9.03 -16.00
CA ASN A 69 1.45 9.53 -16.87
C ASN A 69 1.80 8.54 -18.00
N LEU A 70 1.20 7.36 -17.98
CA LEU A 70 1.50 6.30 -18.95
C LEU A 70 0.62 6.41 -20.20
N PRO A 71 1.10 5.92 -21.36
CA PRO A 71 0.32 5.86 -22.57
C PRO A 71 -1.02 5.12 -22.38
N HIS A 72 -2.09 5.60 -23.01
CA HIS A 72 -3.45 5.06 -22.92
C HIS A 72 -4.16 5.20 -21.55
N ALA A 73 -3.47 5.63 -20.50
CA ALA A 73 -4.09 5.79 -19.18
C ALA A 73 -5.17 6.87 -19.17
N ASP A 74 -5.05 7.89 -20.02
CA ASP A 74 -6.04 8.95 -20.19
C ASP A 74 -7.38 8.44 -20.74
N GLU A 75 -7.42 7.29 -21.38
CA GLU A 75 -8.64 6.69 -21.93
C GLU A 75 -9.40 5.83 -20.92
N LEU A 76 -8.69 5.17 -19.98
CA LEU A 76 -9.27 4.09 -19.18
C LEU A 76 -8.92 4.11 -17.67
N ALA A 77 -7.96 4.95 -17.25
CA ALA A 77 -7.49 4.89 -15.87
C ALA A 77 -8.13 5.94 -14.96
N VAL A 78 -8.34 5.51 -13.73
CA VAL A 78 -8.73 6.33 -12.59
C VAL A 78 -7.69 6.16 -11.49
N MET A 79 -7.12 7.26 -11.00
CA MET A 79 -6.20 7.27 -9.86
C MET A 79 -6.93 7.69 -8.59
N LEU A 80 -6.68 7.00 -7.50
CA LEU A 80 -7.14 7.35 -6.16
C LEU A 80 -5.96 7.83 -5.32
N CYS A 81 -6.07 8.99 -4.68
CA CYS A 81 -5.05 9.53 -3.79
C CYS A 81 -5.67 10.24 -2.58
N ALA A 82 -4.92 10.36 -1.51
CA ALA A 82 -5.34 11.06 -0.31
C ALA A 82 -4.15 11.43 0.59
N ALA A 83 -4.26 12.55 1.30
CA ALA A 83 -3.33 12.94 2.36
C ALA A 83 -3.38 12.03 3.60
N SER A 84 -4.39 11.16 3.68
CA SER A 84 -4.75 10.42 4.88
C SER A 84 -3.65 9.49 5.41
N LYS A 85 -2.89 8.84 4.53
CA LYS A 85 -1.78 7.94 4.92
C LYS A 85 -0.50 8.72 5.16
N THR A 86 -0.20 9.67 4.30
CA THR A 86 1.03 10.45 4.35
C THR A 86 1.09 11.32 5.59
N PHE A 87 -0.01 11.99 5.92
CA PHE A 87 -0.07 12.98 7.01
C PHE A 87 -0.89 12.51 8.22
N ASN A 88 -1.20 11.20 8.30
CA ASN A 88 -1.92 10.59 9.42
C ASN A 88 -3.28 11.24 9.71
N VAL A 89 -4.03 11.62 8.68
CA VAL A 89 -5.33 12.29 8.78
C VAL A 89 -6.50 11.44 8.28
N ALA A 90 -6.39 10.13 8.38
CA ALA A 90 -7.42 9.19 7.90
C ALA A 90 -8.80 9.42 8.54
N GLY A 91 -8.84 9.91 9.79
CA GLY A 91 -10.09 10.23 10.48
C GLY A 91 -10.90 11.35 9.84
N LEU A 92 -10.30 12.15 8.96
CA LEU A 92 -11.00 13.19 8.19
C LEU A 92 -11.76 12.64 6.97
N GLN A 93 -11.51 11.38 6.58
CA GLN A 93 -12.24 10.65 5.54
C GLN A 93 -12.31 11.41 4.20
N GLN A 94 -11.17 11.94 3.76
CA GLN A 94 -11.04 12.66 2.49
C GLN A 94 -10.12 11.89 1.55
N ALA A 95 -10.58 11.68 0.32
CA ALA A 95 -9.80 11.17 -0.80
C ALA A 95 -10.15 11.94 -2.07
N SER A 96 -9.24 11.89 -3.03
CA SER A 96 -9.43 12.47 -4.35
C SER A 96 -9.38 11.37 -5.41
N LEU A 97 -10.25 11.50 -6.40
CA LEU A 97 -10.28 10.68 -7.58
C LEU A 97 -9.86 11.56 -8.77
N VAL A 98 -8.83 11.12 -9.48
CA VAL A 98 -8.33 11.83 -10.66
C VAL A 98 -8.57 10.95 -11.89
N CYS A 99 -9.24 11.51 -12.89
CA CYS A 99 -9.55 10.82 -14.14
C CYS A 99 -9.47 11.81 -15.30
N LYS A 100 -8.62 11.50 -16.28
CA LYS A 100 -8.47 12.37 -17.49
C LYS A 100 -9.64 12.19 -18.46
N ASN A 101 -10.20 10.99 -18.57
CA ASN A 101 -11.36 10.71 -19.41
C ASN A 101 -12.62 11.44 -18.90
N GLU A 102 -13.10 12.40 -19.68
CA GLU A 102 -14.25 13.24 -19.28
C GLU A 102 -15.53 12.43 -19.14
N ARG A 103 -15.81 11.50 -20.06
CA ARG A 103 -17.01 10.66 -20.02
C ARG A 103 -17.04 9.79 -18.76
N MET A 104 -15.90 9.17 -18.45
CA MET A 104 -15.75 8.36 -17.23
C MET A 104 -15.89 9.22 -15.97
N ARG A 105 -15.26 10.38 -15.93
CA ARG A 105 -15.34 11.31 -14.79
C ARG A 105 -16.76 11.79 -14.54
N GLN A 106 -17.52 12.12 -15.60
CA GLN A 106 -18.93 12.51 -15.50
C GLN A 106 -19.82 11.36 -15.00
N ALA A 107 -19.58 10.13 -15.48
CA ALA A 107 -20.31 8.95 -15.00
C ALA A 107 -20.06 8.70 -13.50
N ILE A 108 -18.80 8.76 -13.06
CA ILE A 108 -18.42 8.62 -11.65
C ILE A 108 -19.06 9.72 -10.80
N ALA A 109 -19.01 10.97 -11.24
CA ALA A 109 -19.60 12.10 -10.52
C ALA A 109 -21.14 11.97 -10.38
N LYS A 110 -21.81 11.51 -11.43
CA LYS A 110 -23.25 11.23 -11.40
C LYS A 110 -23.59 10.16 -10.38
N GLU A 111 -22.86 9.05 -10.38
CA GLU A 111 -23.10 7.94 -9.47
C GLU A 111 -22.76 8.31 -8.02
N SER A 112 -21.65 9.03 -7.80
CA SER A 112 -21.29 9.55 -6.48
C SER A 112 -22.40 10.44 -5.91
N THR A 113 -23.00 11.28 -6.75
CA THR A 113 -24.12 12.14 -6.35
C THR A 113 -25.35 11.33 -5.98
N ALA A 114 -25.68 10.30 -6.79
CA ALA A 114 -26.80 9.41 -6.55
C ALA A 114 -26.65 8.62 -5.24
N CYS A 115 -25.41 8.21 -4.91
CA CYS A 115 -25.08 7.54 -3.65
C CYS A 115 -24.95 8.50 -2.45
N GLY A 116 -25.19 9.79 -2.62
CA GLY A 116 -25.07 10.79 -1.57
C GLY A 116 -23.63 11.13 -1.17
N VAL A 117 -22.64 10.68 -1.94
CA VAL A 117 -21.23 11.02 -1.74
C VAL A 117 -21.02 12.44 -2.26
N LYS A 118 -20.80 13.37 -1.33
CA LYS A 118 -20.57 14.79 -1.63
C LYS A 118 -19.11 15.16 -1.38
N SER A 119 -18.78 16.42 -1.65
CA SER A 119 -17.49 16.99 -1.27
C SER A 119 -17.20 16.75 0.22
N GLY A 120 -15.94 16.48 0.58
CA GLY A 120 -15.52 16.26 1.95
C GLY A 120 -15.87 17.41 2.91
N ASN A 121 -15.70 17.17 4.19
CA ASN A 121 -15.94 18.21 5.18
C ASN A 121 -14.87 19.33 5.08
N VAL A 122 -15.20 20.53 5.56
CA VAL A 122 -14.34 21.72 5.44
C VAL A 122 -12.97 21.54 6.13
N PHE A 123 -12.91 20.80 7.24
CA PHE A 123 -11.65 20.53 7.94
C PHE A 123 -10.77 19.60 7.13
N ALA A 124 -11.34 18.61 6.47
CA ALA A 124 -10.60 17.70 5.60
C ALA A 124 -10.00 18.42 4.40
N LEU A 125 -10.76 19.35 3.79
CA LEU A 125 -10.25 20.14 2.66
C LEU A 125 -9.12 21.06 3.10
N ALA A 126 -9.28 21.76 4.23
CA ALA A 126 -8.25 22.63 4.79
C ALA A 126 -7.00 21.84 5.18
N ALA A 127 -7.15 20.69 5.83
CA ALA A 127 -6.04 19.82 6.20
C ALA A 127 -5.30 19.27 4.98
N THR A 128 -6.02 18.80 3.95
CA THR A 128 -5.42 18.29 2.72
C THR A 128 -4.61 19.38 2.03
N ARG A 129 -5.16 20.59 1.94
CA ARG A 129 -4.45 21.72 1.36
C ARG A 129 -3.16 22.03 2.14
N ALA A 130 -3.26 22.25 3.46
CA ALA A 130 -2.10 22.54 4.30
C ALA A 130 -1.04 21.42 4.22
N ALA A 131 -1.46 20.16 4.23
CA ALA A 131 -0.58 19.00 4.12
C ALA A 131 0.31 19.06 2.88
N TYR A 132 -0.27 19.36 1.71
CA TYR A 132 0.46 19.39 0.45
C TYR A 132 1.06 20.76 0.09
N THR A 133 0.83 21.82 0.87
CA THR A 133 1.45 23.14 0.62
C THR A 133 2.51 23.51 1.66
N ASP A 134 2.41 22.99 2.89
CA ASP A 134 3.19 23.54 4.01
C ASP A 134 4.00 22.46 4.77
N CYS A 135 3.87 21.17 4.41
CA CYS A 135 4.41 20.08 5.22
C CYS A 135 5.53 19.25 4.55
N ASP A 136 6.17 19.74 3.48
CA ASP A 136 7.23 19.01 2.76
C ASP A 136 8.40 18.64 3.67
N ALA A 137 8.91 19.59 4.45
CA ALA A 137 10.03 19.34 5.37
C ALA A 137 9.67 18.33 6.47
N TRP A 138 8.42 18.31 6.92
CA TRP A 138 7.94 17.30 7.87
C TRP A 138 7.89 15.91 7.23
N LEU A 139 7.42 15.82 5.99
CA LEU A 139 7.36 14.56 5.24
C LEU A 139 8.75 14.00 4.99
N ASP A 140 9.72 14.83 4.61
CA ASP A 140 11.10 14.41 4.43
C ASP A 140 11.71 13.86 5.73
N GLY A 141 11.48 14.55 6.85
CA GLY A 141 11.86 14.08 8.17
C GLY A 141 11.23 12.74 8.55
N LEU A 142 9.93 12.57 8.26
CA LEU A 142 9.22 11.32 8.48
C LEU A 142 9.78 10.18 7.61
N LYS A 143 10.02 10.42 6.33
CA LYS A 143 10.61 9.41 5.42
C LYS A 143 11.98 8.95 5.91
N ALA A 144 12.86 9.87 6.32
CA ALA A 144 14.15 9.54 6.89
C ALA A 144 14.02 8.69 8.18
N TYR A 145 13.05 9.02 9.04
CA TYR A 145 12.77 8.27 10.25
C TYR A 145 12.28 6.85 9.95
N LEU A 146 11.38 6.69 8.98
CA LEU A 146 10.85 5.40 8.55
C LEU A 146 11.92 4.52 7.90
N VAL A 147 12.83 5.09 7.11
CA VAL A 147 14.01 4.38 6.58
C VAL A 147 14.83 3.81 7.74
N GLY A 148 15.10 4.60 8.76
CA GLY A 148 15.80 4.11 9.95
C GLY A 148 15.02 3.00 10.69
N ASN A 149 13.68 3.07 10.76
CA ASN A 149 12.84 2.00 11.34
C ASN A 149 12.92 0.72 10.51
N ARG A 150 12.83 0.83 9.17
CA ARG A 150 13.00 -0.28 8.23
C ARG A 150 14.34 -1.00 8.45
N ASP A 151 15.41 -0.23 8.48
CA ASP A 151 16.77 -0.76 8.61
C ASP A 151 16.98 -1.42 9.98
N CYS A 152 16.38 -0.87 11.04
CA CYS A 152 16.37 -1.46 12.37
C CYS A 152 15.66 -2.83 12.37
N VAL A 153 14.46 -2.95 11.79
CA VAL A 153 13.74 -4.23 11.70
C VAL A 153 14.53 -5.24 10.88
N THR A 154 15.07 -4.82 9.74
CA THR A 154 15.83 -5.69 8.85
C THR A 154 17.09 -6.24 9.55
N ALA A 155 17.84 -5.40 10.23
CA ALA A 155 19.03 -5.80 10.98
C ALA A 155 18.67 -6.72 12.16
N TYR A 156 17.61 -6.38 12.90
CA TYR A 156 17.15 -7.20 14.03
C TYR A 156 16.67 -8.58 13.57
N ALA A 157 15.86 -8.64 12.52
CA ALA A 157 15.37 -9.89 11.98
C ALA A 157 16.50 -10.79 11.48
N LYS A 158 17.49 -10.23 10.78
CA LYS A 158 18.68 -10.97 10.35
C LYS A 158 19.45 -11.59 11.51
N ALA A 159 19.51 -10.92 12.66
CA ALA A 159 20.23 -11.38 13.83
C ALA A 159 19.44 -12.37 14.71
N HIS A 160 18.12 -12.22 14.77
CA HIS A 160 17.30 -12.89 15.79
C HIS A 160 16.14 -13.72 15.25
N PHE A 161 15.76 -13.58 13.96
CA PHE A 161 14.66 -14.32 13.34
C PHE A 161 15.18 -15.17 12.16
N PRO A 162 15.98 -16.23 12.42
CA PRO A 162 16.70 -16.97 11.36
C PRO A 162 15.79 -17.67 10.36
N LYS A 163 14.52 -17.87 10.71
CA LYS A 163 13.51 -18.51 9.86
C LYS A 163 12.54 -17.53 9.19
N VAL A 164 12.72 -16.22 9.40
CA VAL A 164 11.83 -15.21 8.84
C VAL A 164 12.55 -14.46 7.71
N ILE A 165 11.90 -14.36 6.57
CA ILE A 165 12.38 -13.53 5.45
C ILE A 165 11.64 -12.20 5.49
N VAL A 166 12.38 -11.13 5.65
CA VAL A 166 11.85 -9.76 5.54
C VAL A 166 11.87 -9.35 4.09
N THR A 167 10.70 -9.13 3.49
CA THR A 167 10.62 -8.60 2.13
C THR A 167 11.20 -7.19 2.08
N PRO A 168 12.03 -6.85 1.07
CA PRO A 168 12.53 -5.49 0.91
C PRO A 168 11.40 -4.46 0.91
N LEU A 169 11.52 -3.45 1.76
CA LEU A 169 10.54 -2.36 1.82
C LEU A 169 11.01 -1.23 0.89
N GLU A 170 10.43 -1.16 -0.30
CA GLU A 170 10.71 -0.15 -1.32
C GLU A 170 9.81 1.07 -1.16
N ALA A 171 8.62 0.85 -0.57
CA ALA A 171 7.60 1.87 -0.36
C ALA A 171 6.73 1.55 0.86
N THR A 172 5.86 2.46 1.26
CA THR A 172 4.97 2.37 2.43
C THR A 172 5.71 2.37 3.78
N TYR A 173 4.98 2.18 4.86
CA TYR A 173 5.53 1.95 6.22
C TYR A 173 5.07 0.59 6.78
N LEU A 174 4.80 -0.36 5.87
CA LEU A 174 4.21 -1.66 6.16
C LEU A 174 5.16 -2.74 5.65
N MET A 175 5.84 -3.43 6.57
CA MET A 175 6.79 -4.48 6.24
C MET A 175 6.08 -5.83 6.15
N TRP A 176 6.41 -6.60 5.15
CA TRP A 176 5.88 -7.94 4.90
C TRP A 176 6.92 -8.98 5.30
N LEU A 177 6.56 -9.85 6.23
CA LEU A 177 7.46 -10.86 6.80
C LEU A 177 6.94 -12.25 6.44
N ASP A 178 7.78 -13.03 5.78
CA ASP A 178 7.52 -14.45 5.48
C ASP A 178 7.94 -15.32 6.67
N CYS A 179 6.97 -15.87 7.33
CA CYS A 179 7.11 -16.73 8.52
C CYS A 179 6.90 -18.22 8.21
N ARG A 180 6.75 -18.61 6.94
CA ARG A 180 6.41 -19.98 6.55
C ARG A 180 7.43 -21.03 7.04
N ALA A 181 8.71 -20.67 7.09
CA ALA A 181 9.76 -21.56 7.58
C ALA A 181 9.70 -21.85 9.09
N LEU A 182 8.83 -21.16 9.84
CA LEU A 182 8.56 -21.50 11.25
C LEU A 182 7.74 -22.80 11.37
N GLY A 183 7.04 -23.23 10.31
CA GLY A 183 6.20 -24.43 10.32
C GLY A 183 4.98 -24.30 11.24
N LEU A 184 4.54 -23.08 11.52
CA LEU A 184 3.35 -22.80 12.34
C LEU A 184 2.12 -22.60 11.45
N GLU A 185 0.98 -23.12 11.90
CA GLU A 185 -0.29 -22.72 11.31
C GLU A 185 -0.55 -21.23 11.56
N GLN A 186 -1.25 -20.56 10.63
CA GLN A 186 -1.46 -19.11 10.68
C GLN A 186 -2.12 -18.65 11.99
N GLU A 187 -3.14 -19.36 12.43
CA GLU A 187 -3.86 -19.05 13.68
C GLU A 187 -2.93 -19.16 14.90
N GLU A 188 -2.08 -20.16 14.92
CA GLU A 188 -1.10 -20.37 16.00
C GLU A 188 -0.03 -19.27 16.01
N LEU A 189 0.48 -18.86 14.84
CA LEU A 189 1.41 -17.75 14.71
C LEU A 189 0.81 -16.47 15.28
N MET A 190 -0.41 -16.13 14.86
CA MET A 190 -1.11 -14.93 15.31
C MET A 190 -1.40 -14.97 16.82
N ARG A 191 -1.80 -16.13 17.35
CA ARG A 191 -2.05 -16.33 18.77
C ARG A 191 -0.78 -16.13 19.61
N ARG A 192 0.36 -16.69 19.17
CA ARG A 192 1.65 -16.51 19.87
C ARG A 192 2.08 -15.05 19.90
N LEU A 193 1.98 -14.33 18.77
CA LEU A 193 2.29 -12.91 18.70
C LEU A 193 1.40 -12.09 19.63
N LEU A 194 0.11 -12.38 19.65
CA LEU A 194 -0.83 -11.70 20.55
C LEU A 194 -0.51 -11.96 22.03
N ASN A 195 -0.16 -13.20 22.39
CA ASN A 195 0.26 -13.55 23.75
C ASN A 195 1.57 -12.87 24.16
N ALA A 196 2.46 -12.60 23.19
CA ALA A 196 3.64 -11.77 23.40
C ALA A 196 3.34 -10.25 23.42
N HIS A 197 2.06 -9.87 23.45
CA HIS A 197 1.59 -8.49 23.43
C HIS A 197 2.04 -7.70 22.19
N VAL A 198 2.16 -8.38 21.04
CA VAL A 198 2.46 -7.76 19.74
C VAL A 198 1.28 -8.02 18.81
N LYS A 199 0.60 -6.94 18.40
CA LYS A 199 -0.48 -6.98 17.42
C LYS A 199 0.06 -6.58 16.06
N VAL A 200 0.03 -7.53 15.11
CA VAL A 200 0.35 -7.32 13.69
C VAL A 200 -0.88 -7.62 12.83
N ASN A 201 -0.80 -7.38 11.53
CA ASN A 201 -1.86 -7.83 10.64
C ASN A 201 -1.56 -9.26 10.16
N ASP A 202 -2.62 -10.06 10.15
CA ASP A 202 -2.64 -11.41 9.61
C ASP A 202 -2.50 -11.35 8.08
N GLY A 203 -1.60 -12.17 7.52
CA GLY A 203 -1.40 -12.25 6.07
C GLY A 203 -2.64 -12.75 5.32
N LEU A 204 -3.42 -13.65 5.91
CA LEU A 204 -4.66 -14.15 5.30
C LEU A 204 -5.72 -13.07 5.07
N PHE A 205 -5.64 -11.93 5.79
CA PHE A 205 -6.50 -10.78 5.51
C PHE A 205 -6.33 -10.25 4.07
N PHE A 206 -5.19 -10.52 3.45
CA PHE A 206 -4.85 -10.10 2.08
C PHE A 206 -5.07 -11.20 1.03
N GLY A 207 -5.69 -12.30 1.42
CA GLY A 207 -5.98 -13.45 0.57
C GLY A 207 -5.11 -14.68 0.89
N GLU A 208 -5.41 -15.80 0.26
CA GLU A 208 -4.73 -17.09 0.51
C GLU A 208 -3.21 -17.05 0.27
N GLY A 209 -2.74 -16.20 -0.64
CA GLY A 209 -1.30 -15.98 -0.85
C GLY A 209 -0.57 -15.37 0.34
N GLY A 210 -1.30 -14.85 1.32
CA GLY A 210 -0.78 -14.31 2.57
C GLY A 210 -0.60 -15.33 3.69
N ARG A 211 -0.92 -16.61 3.46
CA ARG A 211 -0.75 -17.69 4.46
C ARG A 211 0.72 -17.85 4.83
N GLY A 212 0.99 -17.84 6.13
CA GLY A 212 2.36 -17.89 6.68
C GLY A 212 3.07 -16.54 6.69
N PHE A 213 2.37 -15.45 6.34
CA PHE A 213 2.92 -14.09 6.39
C PHE A 213 2.27 -13.26 7.49
N ILE A 214 3.00 -12.22 7.91
CA ILE A 214 2.48 -11.15 8.76
C ILE A 214 2.87 -9.79 8.17
N ARG A 215 2.05 -8.75 8.42
CA ARG A 215 2.36 -7.37 8.08
C ARG A 215 2.65 -6.56 9.34
N LEU A 216 3.87 -6.07 9.45
CA LEU A 216 4.33 -5.22 10.54
C LEU A 216 4.27 -3.74 10.15
N ASN A 217 3.56 -2.93 10.92
CA ASN A 217 3.55 -1.48 10.77
C ASN A 217 4.74 -0.88 11.52
N ILE A 218 5.63 -0.16 10.81
CA ILE A 218 6.80 0.51 11.36
C ILE A 218 6.63 2.02 11.55
N GLY A 219 5.43 2.54 11.30
CA GLY A 219 5.07 3.95 11.51
C GLY A 219 4.81 4.25 12.99
N CYS A 220 5.79 3.97 13.85
CA CYS A 220 5.72 4.17 15.29
C CYS A 220 7.08 4.64 15.86
N PRO A 221 7.12 5.16 17.10
CA PRO A 221 8.37 5.51 17.75
C PRO A 221 9.35 4.33 17.84
N ARG A 222 10.65 4.59 17.62
CA ARG A 222 11.70 3.57 17.62
C ARG A 222 11.73 2.74 18.91
N ALA A 223 11.50 3.37 20.07
CA ALA A 223 11.47 2.66 21.34
C ALA A 223 10.35 1.61 21.39
N GLN A 224 9.16 1.95 20.86
CA GLN A 224 8.04 1.02 20.76
C GLN A 224 8.35 -0.11 19.77
N LEU A 225 8.97 0.20 18.63
CA LEU A 225 9.37 -0.78 17.64
C LEU A 225 10.38 -1.77 18.24
N ASN A 226 11.42 -1.30 18.91
CA ASN A 226 12.40 -2.15 19.56
C ASN A 226 11.77 -3.05 20.62
N ALA A 227 10.88 -2.51 21.46
CA ALA A 227 10.16 -3.32 22.46
C ALA A 227 9.28 -4.41 21.81
N ALA A 228 8.67 -4.13 20.66
CA ALA A 228 7.92 -5.13 19.92
C ALA A 228 8.82 -6.22 19.35
N LEU A 229 9.96 -5.85 18.74
CA LEU A 229 10.93 -6.80 18.19
C LEU A 229 11.49 -7.75 19.25
N GLU A 230 11.82 -7.24 20.44
CA GLU A 230 12.27 -8.07 21.56
C GLU A 230 11.19 -9.11 21.98
N ARG A 231 9.92 -8.69 22.03
CA ARG A 231 8.83 -9.60 22.36
C ARG A 231 8.55 -10.63 21.24
N MET A 232 8.79 -10.28 20.00
CA MET A 232 8.64 -11.18 18.86
C MET A 232 9.72 -12.25 18.83
N LYS A 233 10.86 -12.06 19.50
CA LYS A 233 12.01 -12.96 19.45
C LYS A 233 11.65 -14.38 19.86
N ASP A 234 10.91 -14.54 20.95
CA ASP A 234 10.54 -15.87 21.47
C ASP A 234 9.49 -16.59 20.59
N VAL A 235 8.88 -15.86 19.67
CA VAL A 235 7.86 -16.38 18.74
C VAL A 235 8.45 -16.70 17.37
N LEU A 236 9.40 -15.90 16.90
CA LEU A 236 9.91 -15.93 15.51
C LEU A 236 11.31 -16.53 15.37
N TYR A 237 11.82 -17.14 16.44
CA TYR A 237 13.14 -17.81 16.46
C TYR A 237 13.16 -19.13 15.71
#